data_699188dcffe07d42f8e41668a8f6c9d1
#
_entry.id   699188dcffe07d42f8e41668a8f6c9d1
#
_cell.length_a   1.000
_cell.length_b   1.000
_cell.length_c   1.000
_cell.angle_alpha   90.00
_cell.angle_beta   90.00
_cell.angle_gamma   90.00
#
_symmetry.space_group_name_H-M   'P 1'
#
loop_
_entity.id
_entity.type
_entity.pdbx_description
1 polymer ?
#
loop_
_entity_poly.entity_id
_entity_poly.type
_entity_poly.pdbx_seq_one_letter_code
_entity_poly.pdbx_strand_id
1 'polypeptide(L)'
;IYGSLASVLFVLLYLYLIWYLVVFVMEVTYIYQFRPDKNAVIGRPERGDGQIAHGIDVMVEIAKRFEDGRGSTSIRDLGAILSLSQSQINGIISDLESANLIIPINVNRSVYMLSKPSSKIKVTDIIDAIFVSDSEKRGRKQSKGKALVKVFFEKGVKGEGRTLLDLIKEEENDNR
;
A
#
# COMPACT_ATOMS: atom_id res chain seq x y z
N ILE A 1 29.21 -59.50 -3.18
CA ILE A 1 27.87 -59.17 -3.75
C ILE A 1 27.20 -58.06 -2.92
N TYR A 2 27.23 -58.09 -1.59
CA TYR A 2 26.61 -57.03 -0.74
C TYR A 2 27.32 -55.70 -0.81
N GLY A 3 28.63 -55.60 -1.01
CA GLY A 3 29.38 -54.36 -1.08
C GLY A 3 29.05 -53.51 -2.30
N SER A 4 28.81 -54.12 -3.45
CA SER A 4 28.42 -53.39 -4.67
C SER A 4 26.99 -52.82 -4.57
N LEU A 5 26.07 -53.56 -3.94
CA LEU A 5 24.71 -53.09 -3.71
C LEU A 5 24.67 -51.89 -2.74
N ALA A 6 25.48 -51.94 -1.67
CA ALA A 6 25.63 -50.84 -0.73
C ALA A 6 26.21 -49.60 -1.39
N SER A 7 27.19 -49.73 -2.30
CA SER A 7 27.78 -48.64 -3.04
C SER A 7 26.75 -47.90 -3.91
N VAL A 8 25.86 -48.64 -4.60
CA VAL A 8 24.77 -48.03 -5.39
C VAL A 8 23.81 -47.25 -4.52
N LEU A 9 23.45 -47.80 -3.34
CA LEU A 9 22.59 -47.09 -2.39
C LEU A 9 23.21 -45.80 -1.88
N PHE A 10 24.52 -45.78 -1.58
CA PHE A 10 25.22 -44.57 -1.16
C PHE A 10 25.26 -43.50 -2.26
N VAL A 11 25.45 -43.88 -3.53
CA VAL A 11 25.42 -42.94 -4.66
C VAL A 11 24.03 -42.36 -4.83
N LEU A 12 22.97 -43.13 -4.72
CA LEU A 12 21.60 -42.66 -4.80
C LEU A 12 21.27 -41.71 -3.63
N LEU A 13 21.70 -42.07 -2.43
CA LEU A 13 21.53 -41.20 -1.24
C LEU A 13 22.26 -39.85 -1.42
N TYR A 14 23.48 -39.88 -1.96
CA TYR A 14 24.28 -38.70 -2.23
C TYR A 14 23.61 -37.79 -3.27
N LEU A 15 23.09 -38.37 -4.35
CA LEU A 15 22.32 -37.64 -5.37
C LEU A 15 21.06 -37.01 -4.79
N TYR A 16 20.35 -37.71 -3.94
CA TYR A 16 19.17 -37.19 -3.24
C TYR A 16 19.51 -36.03 -2.34
N LEU A 17 20.59 -36.10 -1.57
CA LEU A 17 21.04 -35.01 -0.70
C LEU A 17 21.42 -33.75 -1.49
N ILE A 18 22.12 -33.90 -2.62
CA ILE A 18 22.46 -32.79 -3.50
C ILE A 18 21.18 -32.11 -4.01
N TRP A 19 20.23 -32.90 -4.52
CA TRP A 19 18.96 -32.37 -5.02
C TRP A 19 18.18 -31.63 -3.93
N TYR A 20 18.11 -32.21 -2.75
CA TYR A 20 17.47 -31.59 -1.59
C TYR A 20 18.12 -30.25 -1.22
N LEU A 21 19.45 -30.19 -1.26
CA LEU A 21 20.19 -28.97 -0.97
C LEU A 21 19.93 -27.86 -2.01
N VAL A 22 19.85 -28.23 -3.29
CA VAL A 22 19.51 -27.28 -4.36
C VAL A 22 18.11 -26.71 -4.16
N VAL A 23 17.11 -27.53 -3.88
CA VAL A 23 15.74 -27.08 -3.61
C VAL A 23 15.70 -26.19 -2.37
N PHE A 24 16.40 -26.57 -1.31
CA PHE A 24 16.48 -25.76 -0.09
C PHE A 24 17.08 -24.39 -0.34
N VAL A 25 18.19 -24.31 -1.11
CA VAL A 25 18.81 -23.02 -1.47
C VAL A 25 17.87 -22.17 -2.31
N MET A 26 17.13 -22.77 -3.26
CA MET A 26 16.11 -22.03 -4.03
C MET A 26 15.01 -21.47 -3.13
N GLU A 27 14.53 -22.25 -2.16
CA GLU A 27 13.49 -21.82 -1.24
C GLU A 27 13.98 -20.68 -0.33
N VAL A 28 15.19 -20.79 0.22
CA VAL A 28 15.82 -19.72 1.01
C VAL A 28 16.02 -18.46 0.17
N THR A 29 16.48 -18.60 -1.08
CA THR A 29 16.65 -17.45 -1.99
C THR A 29 15.32 -16.80 -2.30
N TYR A 30 14.28 -17.60 -2.56
CA TYR A 30 12.92 -17.07 -2.76
C TYR A 30 12.43 -16.28 -1.55
N ILE A 31 12.53 -16.84 -0.35
CA ILE A 31 12.16 -16.17 0.90
C ILE A 31 12.98 -14.88 1.09
N TYR A 32 14.26 -14.87 0.70
CA TYR A 32 15.12 -13.70 0.83
C TYR A 32 14.78 -12.59 -0.18
N GLN A 33 14.44 -12.95 -1.41
CA GLN A 33 14.02 -12.01 -2.45
C GLN A 33 12.62 -11.44 -2.21
N PHE A 34 11.73 -12.28 -1.71
CA PHE A 34 10.35 -11.89 -1.39
C PHE A 34 10.16 -11.62 0.11
N ARG A 35 11.24 -11.37 0.84
CA ARG A 35 11.10 -10.91 2.22
C ARG A 35 10.25 -9.65 2.20
N PRO A 36 9.01 -9.69 2.73
CA PRO A 36 8.34 -8.43 3.05
C PRO A 36 9.29 -7.70 3.99
N ASP A 37 9.64 -6.46 3.63
CA ASP A 37 10.52 -5.62 4.42
C ASP A 37 10.20 -5.83 5.90
N LYS A 38 11.20 -6.18 6.72
CA LYS A 38 11.00 -6.40 8.17
C LYS A 38 10.45 -5.14 8.84
N ASN A 39 10.68 -3.98 8.23
CA ASN A 39 10.03 -2.73 8.61
C ASN A 39 8.53 -2.71 8.28
N ALA A 40 8.08 -3.49 7.27
CA ALA A 40 6.65 -3.71 7.02
C ALA A 40 6.00 -4.66 8.06
N VAL A 41 6.79 -5.49 8.76
CA VAL A 41 6.29 -6.38 9.82
C VAL A 41 6.33 -5.70 11.19
N ILE A 42 7.23 -4.72 11.40
CA ILE A 42 7.28 -3.89 12.61
C ILE A 42 6.25 -2.75 12.53
N GLY A 43 5.93 -2.28 11.35
CA GLY A 43 4.68 -1.58 11.12
C GLY A 43 3.57 -2.62 11.10
N ARG A 44 3.07 -3.07 12.28
CA ARG A 44 1.66 -3.46 12.37
C ARG A 44 0.94 -2.42 11.54
N PRO A 45 0.10 -2.80 10.54
CA PRO A 45 -0.78 -1.81 9.97
C PRO A 45 -1.48 -1.21 11.17
N GLU A 46 -1.17 0.04 11.48
CA GLU A 46 -1.93 0.83 12.44
C GLU A 46 -3.33 0.83 11.88
N ARG A 47 -4.11 -0.13 12.40
CA ARG A 47 -5.40 -0.53 11.87
C ARG A 47 -6.38 0.55 12.23
N GLY A 48 -6.64 1.43 11.29
CA GLY A 48 -7.64 2.48 11.40
C GLY A 48 -7.06 3.85 11.11
N ASP A 49 -6.53 4.53 12.11
CA ASP A 49 -6.15 5.95 11.99
C ASP A 49 -4.90 6.16 11.14
N GLY A 50 -3.90 5.29 11.23
CA GLY A 50 -2.68 5.37 10.43
C GLY A 50 -2.91 5.15 8.94
N GLN A 51 -3.82 4.26 8.55
CA GLN A 51 -4.12 4.02 7.13
C GLN A 51 -4.81 5.21 6.47
N ILE A 52 -5.65 5.92 7.22
CA ILE A 52 -6.31 7.14 6.76
C ILE A 52 -5.29 8.26 6.58
N ALA A 53 -4.40 8.46 7.57
CA ALA A 53 -3.33 9.44 7.48
C ALA A 53 -2.46 9.20 6.25
N HIS A 54 -1.96 7.97 6.08
CA HIS A 54 -1.18 7.60 4.88
C HIS A 54 -1.94 7.77 3.57
N GLY A 55 -3.25 7.53 3.57
CA GLY A 55 -4.09 7.77 2.38
C GLY A 55 -4.20 9.25 2.02
N ILE A 56 -4.30 10.11 3.02
CA ILE A 56 -4.29 11.57 2.84
C ILE A 56 -2.91 12.01 2.34
N ASP A 57 -1.81 11.53 2.95
CA ASP A 57 -0.44 11.86 2.54
C ASP A 57 -0.18 11.47 1.08
N VAL A 58 -0.61 10.27 0.67
CA VAL A 58 -0.53 9.80 -0.73
C VAL A 58 -1.28 10.74 -1.67
N MET A 59 -2.50 11.14 -1.30
CA MET A 59 -3.31 12.03 -2.12
C MET A 59 -2.72 13.44 -2.21
N VAL A 60 -2.19 13.97 -1.12
CA VAL A 60 -1.51 15.27 -1.09
C VAL A 60 -0.28 15.26 -1.99
N GLU A 61 0.55 14.21 -1.94
CA GLU A 61 1.75 14.10 -2.77
C GLU A 61 1.40 13.98 -4.28
N ILE A 62 0.35 13.20 -4.62
CA ILE A 62 -0.14 13.11 -6.00
C ILE A 62 -0.64 14.49 -6.47
N ALA A 63 -1.35 15.20 -5.61
CA ALA A 63 -1.94 16.50 -5.94
C ALA A 63 -0.86 17.59 -6.08
N LYS A 64 0.15 17.63 -5.22
CA LYS A 64 1.30 18.55 -5.36
C LYS A 64 1.96 18.39 -6.72
N ARG A 65 2.27 17.15 -7.11
CA ARG A 65 2.91 16.89 -8.42
C ARG A 65 2.01 17.23 -9.60
N PHE A 66 0.71 17.08 -9.42
CA PHE A 66 -0.26 17.48 -10.44
C PHE A 66 -0.29 19.00 -10.61
N GLU A 67 -0.32 19.78 -9.52
CA GLU A 67 -0.28 21.25 -9.54
C GLU A 67 1.08 21.78 -10.05
N ASP A 68 2.19 21.13 -9.73
CA ASP A 68 3.54 21.43 -10.24
C ASP A 68 3.71 21.19 -11.76
N GLY A 69 2.66 20.74 -12.45
CA GLY A 69 2.70 20.47 -13.88
C GLY A 69 3.38 19.17 -14.27
N ARG A 70 3.81 18.33 -13.31
CA ARG A 70 4.38 16.99 -13.59
C ARG A 70 3.32 15.98 -14.00
N GLY A 71 2.06 16.26 -13.70
CA GLY A 71 0.86 15.55 -14.17
C GLY A 71 0.67 14.14 -13.62
N SER A 72 1.72 13.39 -13.35
CA SER A 72 1.63 11.99 -12.96
C SER A 72 2.65 11.59 -11.91
N THR A 73 2.31 10.57 -11.11
CA THR A 73 3.16 10.08 -10.02
C THR A 73 3.32 8.56 -10.10
N SER A 74 4.57 8.10 -9.95
CA SER A 74 4.88 6.66 -9.89
C SER A 74 4.67 6.12 -8.48
N ILE A 75 4.12 4.90 -8.38
CA ILE A 75 4.00 4.17 -7.09
C ILE A 75 5.34 4.05 -6.37
N ARG A 76 6.43 3.84 -7.14
CA ARG A 76 7.79 3.71 -6.58
C ARG A 76 8.25 4.99 -5.91
N ASP A 77 7.96 6.13 -6.54
CA ASP A 77 8.34 7.43 -5.99
C ASP A 77 7.56 7.75 -4.72
N LEU A 78 6.25 7.43 -4.70
CA LEU A 78 5.42 7.56 -3.49
C LEU A 78 6.00 6.73 -2.33
N GLY A 79 6.45 5.49 -2.61
CA GLY A 79 7.06 4.64 -1.61
C GLY A 79 8.35 5.22 -1.03
N ALA A 80 9.18 5.81 -1.87
CA ALA A 80 10.43 6.43 -1.43
C ALA A 80 10.20 7.69 -0.59
N ILE A 81 9.23 8.53 -0.96
CA ILE A 81 8.93 9.80 -0.27
C ILE A 81 8.25 9.53 1.08
N LEU A 82 7.23 8.69 1.08
CA LEU A 82 6.41 8.45 2.27
C LEU A 82 6.97 7.34 3.17
N SER A 83 8.09 6.71 2.80
CA SER A 83 8.68 5.58 3.51
C SER A 83 7.70 4.43 3.77
N LEU A 84 6.73 4.26 2.88
CA LEU A 84 5.72 3.21 2.96
C LEU A 84 6.16 1.96 2.19
N SER A 85 5.77 0.79 2.69
CA SER A 85 6.00 -0.45 1.96
C SER A 85 5.16 -0.51 0.68
N GLN A 86 5.68 -1.21 -0.34
CA GLN A 86 4.97 -1.42 -1.61
C GLN A 86 3.57 -2.01 -1.43
N SER A 87 3.41 -2.89 -0.44
CA SER A 87 2.11 -3.51 -0.12
C SER A 87 1.10 -2.51 0.43
N GLN A 88 1.55 -1.59 1.29
CA GLN A 88 0.69 -0.55 1.88
C GLN A 88 0.23 0.43 0.79
N ILE A 89 1.16 0.90 -0.04
CA ILE A 89 0.84 1.82 -1.13
C ILE A 89 -0.12 1.18 -2.13
N ASN A 90 0.15 -0.05 -2.57
CA ASN A 90 -0.75 -0.75 -3.48
C ASN A 90 -2.16 -0.91 -2.90
N GLY A 91 -2.28 -1.14 -1.59
CA GLY A 91 -3.55 -1.18 -0.90
C GLY A 91 -4.29 0.15 -0.97
N ILE A 92 -3.61 1.24 -0.59
CA ILE A 92 -4.17 2.61 -0.61
C ILE A 92 -4.55 3.03 -2.04
N ILE A 93 -3.67 2.81 -3.01
CA ILE A 93 -3.92 3.12 -4.42
C ILE A 93 -5.16 2.37 -4.95
N SER A 94 -5.29 1.08 -4.63
CA SER A 94 -6.47 0.28 -5.01
C SER A 94 -7.77 0.85 -4.43
N ASP A 95 -7.72 1.33 -3.19
CA ASP A 95 -8.88 1.91 -2.51
C ASP A 95 -9.27 3.26 -3.14
N LEU A 96 -8.29 4.13 -3.42
CA LEU A 96 -8.48 5.42 -4.07
C LEU A 96 -8.93 5.27 -5.55
N GLU A 97 -8.40 4.29 -6.28
CA GLU A 97 -8.82 3.96 -7.65
C GLU A 97 -10.27 3.48 -7.67
N SER A 98 -10.67 2.62 -6.73
CA SER A 98 -12.05 2.11 -6.59
C SER A 98 -13.06 3.24 -6.34
N ALA A 99 -12.64 4.29 -5.64
CA ALA A 99 -13.43 5.49 -5.38
C ALA A 99 -13.38 6.52 -6.53
N ASN A 100 -12.70 6.22 -7.65
CA ASN A 100 -12.50 7.14 -8.77
C ASN A 100 -11.86 8.48 -8.38
N LEU A 101 -10.97 8.49 -7.39
CA LEU A 101 -10.20 9.67 -7.01
C LEU A 101 -8.92 9.81 -7.81
N ILE A 102 -8.35 8.67 -8.22
CA ILE A 102 -7.16 8.58 -9.08
C ILE A 102 -7.41 7.63 -10.25
N ILE A 103 -6.68 7.85 -11.34
CA ILE A 103 -6.75 7.00 -12.54
C ILE A 103 -5.36 6.55 -12.96
N PRO A 104 -5.19 5.28 -13.38
CA PRO A 104 -3.93 4.81 -13.94
C PRO A 104 -3.74 5.39 -15.35
N ILE A 105 -2.50 5.82 -15.65
CA ILE A 105 -2.16 6.37 -16.98
C ILE A 105 -1.59 5.27 -17.87
N ASN A 106 -0.92 4.28 -17.28
CA ASN A 106 -0.27 3.22 -18.03
C ASN A 106 -0.91 1.86 -17.83
N VAL A 107 -0.70 0.96 -18.79
CA VAL A 107 -1.22 -0.41 -18.77
C VAL A 107 -0.75 -1.21 -17.54
N ASN A 108 0.47 -0.95 -17.09
CA ASN A 108 1.07 -1.64 -15.94
C ASN A 108 0.58 -1.10 -14.58
N ARG A 109 -0.32 -0.12 -14.57
CA ARG A 109 -0.85 0.51 -13.34
C ARG A 109 0.24 0.90 -12.34
N SER A 110 1.34 1.44 -12.85
CA SER A 110 2.45 1.90 -12.02
C SER A 110 2.54 3.42 -11.90
N VAL A 111 1.77 4.15 -12.71
CA VAL A 111 1.72 5.61 -12.76
C VAL A 111 0.28 6.06 -12.68
N TYR A 112 0.00 7.00 -11.78
CA TYR A 112 -1.34 7.51 -11.49
C TYR A 112 -1.40 9.02 -11.58
N MET A 113 -2.59 9.54 -11.85
CA MET A 113 -2.92 10.96 -11.78
C MET A 113 -4.27 11.17 -11.08
N LEU A 114 -4.56 12.41 -10.71
CA LEU A 114 -5.88 12.77 -10.19
C LEU A 114 -6.96 12.60 -11.26
N SER A 115 -8.12 12.07 -10.88
CA SER A 115 -9.29 11.98 -11.77
C SER A 115 -10.03 13.32 -11.91
N LYS A 116 -9.85 14.21 -10.93
CA LYS A 116 -10.49 15.52 -10.85
C LYS A 116 -9.48 16.56 -10.33
N PRO A 117 -9.68 17.85 -10.61
CA PRO A 117 -8.86 18.93 -10.02
C PRO A 117 -8.85 18.83 -8.49
N SER A 118 -7.71 19.14 -7.86
CA SER A 118 -7.50 19.12 -6.40
C SER A 118 -8.55 19.95 -5.64
N SER A 119 -9.02 21.04 -6.21
CA SER A 119 -10.06 21.91 -5.65
C SER A 119 -11.46 21.25 -5.57
N LYS A 120 -11.70 20.16 -6.30
CA LYS A 120 -12.99 19.45 -6.29
C LYS A 120 -12.96 18.16 -5.45
N ILE A 121 -11.81 17.74 -4.97
CA ILE A 121 -11.66 16.56 -4.14
C ILE A 121 -11.72 16.99 -2.67
N LYS A 122 -12.72 16.51 -1.96
CA LYS A 122 -12.87 16.76 -0.54
C LYS A 122 -12.10 15.73 0.27
N VAL A 123 -11.57 16.15 1.41
CA VAL A 123 -10.88 15.23 2.36
C VAL A 123 -11.83 14.12 2.83
N THR A 124 -13.12 14.42 2.96
CA THR A 124 -14.16 13.42 3.28
C THR A 124 -14.25 12.30 2.26
N ASP A 125 -14.07 12.60 0.97
CA ASP A 125 -14.15 11.58 -0.10
C ASP A 125 -12.97 10.61 0.00
N ILE A 126 -11.79 11.09 0.40
CA ILE A 126 -10.58 10.28 0.61
C ILE A 126 -10.79 9.35 1.82
N ILE A 127 -11.31 9.89 2.92
CA ILE A 127 -11.61 9.12 4.13
C ILE A 127 -12.63 8.02 3.82
N ASP A 128 -13.71 8.35 3.13
CA ASP A 128 -14.74 7.39 2.75
C ASP A 128 -14.20 6.28 1.85
N ALA A 129 -13.35 6.59 0.88
CA ALA A 129 -12.70 5.62 0.01
C ALA A 129 -11.93 4.55 0.79
N ILE A 130 -11.13 4.97 1.77
CA ILE A 130 -10.30 4.08 2.57
C ILE A 130 -11.16 3.26 3.54
N PHE A 131 -12.18 3.87 4.15
CA PHE A 131 -13.07 3.20 5.10
C PHE A 131 -13.95 2.13 4.46
N VAL A 132 -14.53 2.41 3.30
CA VAL A 132 -15.44 1.48 2.59
C VAL A 132 -14.67 0.24 2.16
N SER A 133 -13.49 0.42 1.58
CA SER A 133 -12.66 -0.69 1.12
C SER A 133 -12.21 -1.62 2.26
N ASP A 134 -11.85 -1.09 3.42
CA ASP A 134 -11.48 -1.93 4.58
C ASP A 134 -12.69 -2.73 5.11
N SER A 135 -13.91 -2.24 4.94
CA SER A 135 -15.13 -2.94 5.35
C SER A 135 -15.51 -4.08 4.40
N GLU A 136 -15.35 -3.89 3.10
CA GLU A 136 -15.63 -4.91 2.07
C GLU A 136 -14.62 -6.05 2.09
N LYS A 137 -13.32 -5.73 2.18
CA LYS A 137 -12.25 -6.74 2.23
C LYS A 137 -12.33 -7.67 3.44
N ARG A 138 -13.01 -7.26 4.51
CA ARG A 138 -13.11 -8.07 5.74
C ARG A 138 -14.39 -8.89 5.86
N GLY A 139 -15.37 -8.75 4.97
CA GLY A 139 -16.64 -9.50 5.06
C GLY A 139 -17.36 -9.39 6.43
N ARG A 140 -16.93 -8.43 7.26
CA ARG A 140 -17.45 -8.24 8.62
C ARG A 140 -18.53 -7.18 8.60
N LYS A 141 -19.72 -7.54 9.11
CA LYS A 141 -20.76 -6.60 9.53
C LYS A 141 -20.10 -5.37 10.18
N GLN A 142 -20.47 -4.20 9.71
CA GLN A 142 -20.04 -2.89 10.23
C GLN A 142 -19.96 -2.92 11.75
N SER A 143 -18.76 -2.91 12.31
CA SER A 143 -18.56 -2.82 13.74
C SER A 143 -19.07 -1.45 14.19
N LYS A 144 -19.91 -1.42 15.24
CA LYS A 144 -20.44 -0.18 15.84
C LYS A 144 -19.33 0.85 16.14
N GLY A 145 -18.11 0.38 16.45
CA GLY A 145 -16.93 1.23 16.66
C GLY A 145 -16.49 1.97 15.41
N LYS A 146 -16.56 1.32 14.22
CA LYS A 146 -16.20 1.99 12.95
C LYS A 146 -17.23 3.07 12.57
N ALA A 147 -18.50 2.81 12.80
CA ALA A 147 -19.55 3.81 12.60
C ALA A 147 -19.35 5.03 13.50
N LEU A 148 -18.93 4.82 14.74
CA LEU A 148 -18.59 5.91 15.68
C LEU A 148 -17.36 6.71 15.22
N VAL A 149 -16.28 6.04 14.81
CA VAL A 149 -15.07 6.70 14.30
C VAL A 149 -15.41 7.53 13.05
N LYS A 150 -16.20 6.98 12.12
CA LYS A 150 -16.69 7.74 10.96
C LYS A 150 -17.47 8.99 11.36
N VAL A 151 -18.36 8.88 12.35
CA VAL A 151 -19.15 10.03 12.86
C VAL A 151 -18.24 11.06 13.54
N PHE A 152 -17.21 10.65 14.27
CA PHE A 152 -16.23 11.58 14.86
C PHE A 152 -15.40 12.31 13.80
N PHE A 153 -14.89 11.60 12.80
CA PHE A 153 -14.18 12.23 11.69
C PHE A 153 -15.11 13.13 10.86
N GLU A 154 -16.34 12.69 10.56
CA GLU A 154 -17.33 13.52 9.88
C GLU A 154 -17.69 14.79 10.66
N LYS A 155 -17.81 14.71 11.99
CA LYS A 155 -18.07 15.90 12.82
C LYS A 155 -16.86 16.81 12.92
N GLY A 156 -15.64 16.26 12.99
CA GLY A 156 -14.41 17.05 13.03
C GLY A 156 -14.08 17.73 11.69
N VAL A 157 -14.37 17.07 10.57
CA VAL A 157 -14.05 17.55 9.22
C VAL A 157 -15.21 18.31 8.56
N LYS A 158 -16.47 18.02 8.94
CA LYS A 158 -17.66 18.73 8.41
C LYS A 158 -17.74 20.20 8.80
N GLY A 159 -16.89 20.68 9.73
CA GLY A 159 -16.87 22.11 10.10
C GLY A 159 -16.42 23.02 8.97
N GLU A 160 -15.65 22.59 7.99
CA GLU A 160 -14.98 23.49 7.06
C GLU A 160 -14.92 23.04 5.59
N GLY A 161 -15.57 21.99 5.13
CA GLY A 161 -15.59 21.62 3.70
C GLY A 161 -14.21 21.60 3.02
N ARG A 162 -13.14 21.29 3.79
CA ARG A 162 -11.75 21.38 3.34
C ARG A 162 -11.51 20.56 2.10
N THR A 163 -10.90 21.18 1.11
CA THR A 163 -10.50 20.53 -0.14
C THR A 163 -9.04 20.10 -0.05
N LEU A 164 -8.64 19.20 -0.97
CA LEU A 164 -7.25 18.77 -1.09
C LEU A 164 -6.32 19.96 -1.39
N LEU A 165 -6.80 20.96 -2.12
CA LEU A 165 -6.06 22.19 -2.41
C LEU A 165 -5.75 22.99 -1.13
N ASP A 166 -6.68 23.03 -0.16
CA ASP A 166 -6.50 23.73 1.09
C ASP A 166 -5.40 23.09 1.93
N LEU A 167 -5.32 21.75 1.96
CA LEU A 167 -4.24 21.03 2.64
C LEU A 167 -2.87 21.31 2.03
N ILE A 168 -2.77 21.36 0.69
CA ILE A 168 -1.50 21.67 0.02
C ILE A 168 -1.01 23.06 0.40
N LYS A 169 -1.89 24.05 0.45
CA LYS A 169 -1.55 25.43 0.83
C LYS A 169 -1.14 25.56 2.30
N GLU A 170 -1.79 24.83 3.21
CA GLU A 170 -1.41 24.80 4.62
C GLU A 170 0.00 24.25 4.80
N GLU A 171 0.33 23.14 4.13
CA GLU A 171 1.66 22.53 4.22
C GLU A 171 2.76 23.40 3.60
N GLU A 172 2.45 24.15 2.55
CA GLU A 172 3.39 25.08 1.92
C GLU A 172 3.68 26.31 2.80
N ASN A 173 2.69 26.74 3.59
CA ASN A 173 2.85 27.82 4.57
C ASN A 173 3.63 27.40 5.82
N ASP A 174 3.52 26.15 6.25
CA ASP A 174 4.21 25.65 7.45
C ASP A 174 5.70 25.38 7.20
N ASN A 175 6.09 25.23 5.93
CA ASN A 175 7.48 25.00 5.48
C ASN A 175 8.25 26.30 5.16
N ARG A 176 7.68 27.50 5.39
CA ARG A 176 8.34 28.81 5.23
C ARG A 176 8.73 29.39 6.57
#